data_2f99de3c3f1181ec2d4223a3e9f08ffc
#
_entry.id   2f99de3c3f1181ec2d4223a3e9f08ffc
#
_cell.length_a   1.000
_cell.length_b   1.000
_cell.length_c   1.000
_cell.angle_alpha   90.00
_cell.angle_beta   90.00
_cell.angle_gamma   90.00
#
_symmetry.space_group_name_H-M   'P 1'
#
loop_
_entity.id
_entity.type
_entity.pdbx_description
1 polymer ?
#
loop_
_entity_poly.entity_id
_entity_poly.type
_entity_poly.pdbx_seq_one_letter_code
_entity_poly.pdbx_strand_id
1 'polypeptide(L)'
;MTPATRLAAPDKTRLVNESYANDEPLSVRIETHRRYSVPPVDLPAWALDRYAWRGDETVLDIGTGTGQYLAPLRERIPRGRIVGGDLAIGMLRDLRAKGVPGDARLLNADAEALPLADESCDAIIASYVLFFVPDIPRALAEAHRVLRPGGALLAVTMAHVYMDELRVVVNRALAKLDTSNETRWGVVPRRFTLESGLAYLEPNFHVTVHRHESALVFP
;
A
#
# COMPACT_ATOMS: atom_id res chain seq x y z
N MET A 1 27.23 -9.05 16.86
CA MET A 1 25.92 -8.51 16.45
C MET A 1 26.19 -7.14 15.83
N THR A 2 26.16 -7.03 14.50
CA THR A 2 26.31 -5.76 13.76
C THR A 2 25.02 -4.96 13.96
N PRO A 3 25.08 -3.67 14.32
CA PRO A 3 23.86 -2.87 14.47
C PRO A 3 23.13 -2.84 13.14
N ALA A 4 21.86 -3.28 13.14
CA ALA A 4 20.99 -3.16 11.99
C ALA A 4 20.96 -1.68 11.56
N THR A 5 21.47 -1.39 10.37
CA THR A 5 21.41 -0.05 9.79
C THR A 5 19.93 0.36 9.74
N ARG A 6 19.56 1.27 10.63
CA ARG A 6 18.18 1.80 10.68
C ARG A 6 17.92 2.48 9.35
N LEU A 7 17.10 1.89 8.50
CA LEU A 7 16.69 2.51 7.24
C LEU A 7 16.11 3.89 7.56
N ALA A 8 16.58 4.92 6.86
CA ALA A 8 16.09 6.27 7.03
C ALA A 8 14.57 6.32 6.81
N ALA A 9 13.87 7.14 7.61
CA ALA A 9 12.45 7.36 7.42
C ALA A 9 12.21 8.03 6.05
N PRO A 10 11.15 7.66 5.32
CA PRO A 10 10.80 8.31 4.06
C PRO A 10 10.50 9.79 4.26
N ASP A 11 10.92 10.61 3.30
CA ASP A 11 10.56 12.04 3.27
C ASP A 11 9.18 12.19 2.61
N LYS A 12 8.18 12.60 3.39
CA LYS A 12 6.81 12.81 2.92
C LYS A 12 6.76 13.87 1.81
N THR A 13 7.55 14.93 1.90
CA THR A 13 7.56 16.02 0.91
C THR A 13 8.03 15.51 -0.44
N ARG A 14 9.11 14.76 -0.43
CA ARG A 14 9.63 14.13 -1.65
C ARG A 14 8.66 13.08 -2.21
N LEU A 15 8.06 12.27 -1.34
CA LEU A 15 7.09 11.26 -1.74
C LEU A 15 5.91 11.90 -2.50
N VAL A 16 5.31 12.95 -1.94
CA VAL A 16 4.12 13.62 -2.48
C VAL A 16 4.44 14.43 -3.74
N ASN A 17 5.58 15.14 -3.78
CA ASN A 17 5.88 16.10 -4.84
C ASN A 17 6.67 15.51 -6.01
N GLU A 18 7.38 14.39 -5.80
CA GLU A 18 8.20 13.77 -6.84
C GLU A 18 7.68 12.38 -7.21
N SER A 19 7.58 11.45 -6.23
CA SER A 19 7.29 10.04 -6.53
C SER A 19 5.82 9.79 -6.88
N TYR A 20 4.91 10.54 -6.28
CA TYR A 20 3.45 10.41 -6.44
C TYR A 20 2.79 11.75 -6.74
N ALA A 21 3.49 12.65 -7.43
CA ALA A 21 2.93 13.92 -7.90
C ALA A 21 1.75 13.71 -8.86
N ASN A 22 1.74 12.60 -9.58
CA ASN A 22 0.68 12.10 -10.45
C ASN A 22 0.64 10.57 -10.43
N ASP A 23 -0.35 9.98 -11.10
CA ASP A 23 -0.59 8.53 -11.07
C ASP A 23 0.17 7.73 -12.16
N GLU A 24 0.90 8.37 -13.08
CA GLU A 24 1.55 7.71 -14.21
C GLU A 24 2.57 6.63 -13.78
N PRO A 25 3.54 6.89 -12.87
CA PRO A 25 4.52 5.89 -12.46
C PRO A 25 3.87 4.68 -11.77
N LEU A 26 2.80 4.92 -10.99
CA LEU A 26 2.07 3.84 -10.34
C LEU A 26 1.28 3.03 -11.35
N SER A 27 0.61 3.67 -12.30
CA SER A 27 -0.16 3.02 -13.37
C SER A 27 0.70 2.09 -14.22
N VAL A 28 1.92 2.53 -14.58
CA VAL A 28 2.90 1.68 -15.31
C VAL A 28 3.26 0.44 -14.49
N ARG A 29 3.51 0.59 -13.19
CA ARG A 29 3.84 -0.54 -12.30
C ARG A 29 2.70 -1.53 -12.22
N ILE A 30 1.48 -1.06 -12.01
CA ILE A 30 0.26 -1.88 -11.95
C ILE A 30 0.09 -2.68 -13.24
N GLU A 31 0.20 -2.00 -14.39
CA GLU A 31 0.06 -2.63 -15.70
C GLU A 31 1.16 -3.67 -15.97
N THR A 32 2.40 -3.40 -15.52
CA THR A 32 3.50 -4.37 -15.59
C THR A 32 3.16 -5.64 -14.82
N HIS A 33 2.69 -5.53 -13.58
CA HIS A 33 2.27 -6.70 -12.81
C HIS A 33 1.07 -7.41 -13.44
N ARG A 34 0.09 -6.66 -13.92
CA ARG A 34 -1.07 -7.25 -14.59
C ARG A 34 -0.70 -8.09 -15.81
N ARG A 35 0.30 -7.65 -16.59
CA ARG A 35 0.71 -8.34 -17.83
C ARG A 35 1.66 -9.50 -17.61
N TYR A 36 2.56 -9.38 -16.66
CA TYR A 36 3.75 -10.25 -16.57
C TYR A 36 3.80 -11.11 -15.31
N SER A 37 2.83 -10.98 -14.37
CA SER A 37 2.79 -11.87 -13.21
C SER A 37 2.35 -13.29 -13.57
N VAL A 38 3.11 -14.27 -13.11
CA VAL A 38 2.83 -15.70 -13.28
C VAL A 38 2.93 -16.40 -11.91
N PRO A 39 1.87 -17.04 -11.43
CA PRO A 39 0.52 -17.00 -11.98
C PRO A 39 -0.08 -15.58 -11.93
N PRO A 40 -1.03 -15.25 -12.83
CA PRO A 40 -1.71 -13.97 -12.79
C PRO A 40 -2.57 -13.87 -11.52
N VAL A 41 -2.65 -12.68 -10.96
CA VAL A 41 -3.47 -12.41 -9.77
C VAL A 41 -4.17 -11.06 -9.89
N ASP A 42 -5.46 -11.05 -9.60
CA ASP A 42 -6.17 -9.83 -9.24
C ASP A 42 -5.94 -9.58 -7.74
N LEU A 43 -4.91 -8.81 -7.43
CA LEU A 43 -4.48 -8.61 -6.06
C LEU A 43 -5.54 -7.91 -5.20
N PRO A 44 -6.26 -6.86 -5.67
CA PRO A 44 -7.38 -6.31 -4.92
C PRO A 44 -8.45 -7.34 -4.58
N ALA A 45 -8.92 -8.10 -5.56
CA ALA A 45 -9.92 -9.15 -5.33
C ALA A 45 -9.39 -10.21 -4.35
N TRP A 46 -8.17 -10.71 -4.59
CA TRP A 46 -7.53 -11.68 -3.71
C TRP A 46 -7.41 -11.20 -2.27
N ALA A 47 -7.02 -9.96 -2.03
CA ALA A 47 -6.88 -9.40 -0.69
C ALA A 47 -8.25 -9.22 -0.01
N LEU A 48 -9.24 -8.70 -0.74
CA LEU A 48 -10.58 -8.47 -0.21
C LEU A 48 -11.31 -9.78 0.15
N ASP A 49 -11.02 -10.88 -0.53
CA ASP A 49 -11.60 -12.21 -0.23
C ASP A 49 -11.10 -12.82 1.10
N ARG A 50 -10.16 -12.15 1.79
CA ARG A 50 -9.66 -12.55 3.13
C ARG A 50 -10.54 -12.02 4.27
N TYR A 51 -11.52 -11.18 3.96
CA TYR A 51 -12.46 -10.62 4.94
C TYR A 51 -13.91 -10.99 4.59
N ALA A 52 -14.71 -11.31 5.61
CA ALA A 52 -16.11 -11.68 5.45
C ALA A 52 -16.99 -10.40 5.45
N TRP A 53 -17.24 -9.86 4.26
CA TRP A 53 -18.05 -8.66 4.05
C TRP A 53 -19.52 -8.89 4.34
N ARG A 54 -20.18 -8.00 5.11
CA ARG A 54 -21.63 -8.01 5.37
C ARG A 54 -22.41 -7.24 4.30
N GLY A 55 -21.71 -6.35 3.56
CA GLY A 55 -22.30 -5.56 2.49
C GLY A 55 -22.73 -4.13 2.88
N ASP A 56 -22.49 -3.71 4.10
CA ASP A 56 -22.89 -2.38 4.63
C ASP A 56 -21.79 -1.67 5.44
N GLU A 57 -20.56 -2.18 5.36
CA GLU A 57 -19.42 -1.63 6.07
C GLU A 57 -19.09 -0.19 5.66
N THR A 58 -18.49 0.54 6.61
CA THR A 58 -17.71 1.75 6.31
C THR A 58 -16.24 1.39 6.18
N VAL A 59 -15.67 1.57 5.00
CA VAL A 59 -14.30 1.15 4.67
C VAL A 59 -13.45 2.35 4.28
N LEU A 60 -12.25 2.44 4.88
CA LEU A 60 -11.18 3.34 4.46
C LEU A 60 -10.14 2.58 3.65
N ASP A 61 -9.85 3.03 2.44
CA ASP A 61 -8.68 2.62 1.66
C ASP A 61 -7.61 3.71 1.79
N ILE A 62 -6.63 3.53 2.69
CA ILE A 62 -5.57 4.50 2.94
C ILE A 62 -4.36 4.24 2.03
N GLY A 63 -3.90 5.28 1.34
CA GLY A 63 -2.98 5.19 0.21
C GLY A 63 -3.70 4.67 -1.03
N THR A 64 -4.91 5.17 -1.29
CA THR A 64 -5.81 4.68 -2.35
C THR A 64 -5.20 4.79 -3.75
N GLY A 65 -4.26 5.71 -3.97
CA GLY A 65 -3.53 5.86 -5.21
C GLY A 65 -4.45 5.99 -6.42
N THR A 66 -4.36 5.03 -7.33
CA THR A 66 -5.20 4.97 -8.55
C THR A 66 -6.60 4.40 -8.31
N GLY A 67 -6.96 4.05 -7.06
CA GLY A 67 -8.29 3.59 -6.69
C GLY A 67 -8.60 2.12 -7.03
N GLN A 68 -7.58 1.25 -7.12
CA GLN A 68 -7.76 -0.16 -7.53
C GLN A 68 -8.71 -0.95 -6.64
N TYR A 69 -8.81 -0.61 -5.35
CA TYR A 69 -9.68 -1.30 -4.40
C TYR A 69 -11.12 -0.77 -4.43
N LEU A 70 -11.39 0.44 -4.95
CA LEU A 70 -12.68 1.11 -4.79
C LEU A 70 -13.83 0.40 -5.51
N ALA A 71 -13.63 0.00 -6.79
CA ALA A 71 -14.66 -0.75 -7.53
C ALA A 71 -14.87 -2.16 -6.96
N PRO A 72 -13.83 -2.98 -6.72
CA PRO A 72 -13.99 -4.28 -6.06
C PRO A 72 -14.63 -4.21 -4.66
N LEU A 73 -14.40 -3.13 -3.91
CA LEU A 73 -15.08 -2.89 -2.64
C LEU A 73 -16.57 -2.64 -2.84
N ARG A 74 -16.96 -1.81 -3.82
CA ARG A 74 -18.39 -1.53 -4.08
C ARG A 74 -19.18 -2.79 -4.39
N GLU A 75 -18.58 -3.75 -5.09
CA GLU A 75 -19.19 -5.04 -5.35
C GLU A 75 -19.47 -5.84 -4.07
N ARG A 76 -18.56 -5.76 -3.09
CA ARG A 76 -18.67 -6.49 -1.82
C ARG A 76 -19.54 -5.78 -0.79
N ILE A 77 -19.56 -4.45 -0.83
CA ILE A 77 -20.34 -3.63 0.12
C ILE A 77 -21.31 -2.69 -0.62
N PRO A 78 -22.32 -3.24 -1.32
CA PRO A 78 -23.24 -2.45 -2.15
C PRO A 78 -24.03 -1.38 -1.39
N ARG A 79 -24.21 -1.54 -0.09
CA ARG A 79 -24.87 -0.58 0.80
C ARG A 79 -23.90 0.17 1.72
N GLY A 80 -22.60 -0.18 1.65
CA GLY A 80 -21.58 0.38 2.51
C GLY A 80 -21.09 1.78 2.07
N ARG A 81 -20.17 2.32 2.85
CA ARG A 81 -19.50 3.59 2.58
C ARG A 81 -18.02 3.33 2.28
N ILE A 82 -17.51 3.92 1.20
CA ILE A 82 -16.11 3.81 0.81
C ILE A 82 -15.47 5.18 0.87
N VAL A 83 -14.32 5.26 1.55
CA VAL A 83 -13.47 6.45 1.60
C VAL A 83 -12.10 6.07 1.04
N GLY A 84 -11.67 6.71 -0.05
CA GLY A 84 -10.33 6.61 -0.58
C GLY A 84 -9.48 7.75 -0.03
N GLY A 85 -8.55 7.45 0.86
CA GLY A 85 -7.63 8.40 1.48
C GLY A 85 -6.24 8.35 0.85
N ASP A 86 -5.63 9.50 0.57
CA ASP A 86 -4.23 9.57 0.13
C ASP A 86 -3.56 10.84 0.63
N LEU A 87 -2.25 10.75 0.94
CA LEU A 87 -1.46 11.90 1.32
C LEU A 87 -1.15 12.79 0.11
N ALA A 88 -0.96 12.18 -1.06
CA ALA A 88 -0.62 12.87 -2.30
C ALA A 88 -1.87 13.44 -2.98
N ILE A 89 -2.09 14.75 -2.84
CA ILE A 89 -3.26 15.43 -3.44
C ILE A 89 -3.28 15.30 -4.97
N GLY A 90 -2.12 15.13 -5.63
CA GLY A 90 -2.01 14.88 -7.06
C GLY A 90 -2.72 13.59 -7.46
N MET A 91 -2.48 12.50 -6.72
CA MET A 91 -3.14 11.20 -6.93
C MET A 91 -4.68 11.33 -6.84
N LEU A 92 -5.18 12.05 -5.82
CA LEU A 92 -6.63 12.27 -5.66
C LEU A 92 -7.23 13.12 -6.77
N ARG A 93 -6.49 14.10 -7.30
CA ARG A 93 -6.92 14.91 -8.45
C ARG A 93 -7.03 14.07 -9.73
N ASP A 94 -6.02 13.23 -10.00
CA ASP A 94 -6.00 12.36 -11.17
C ASP A 94 -7.12 11.30 -11.07
N LEU A 95 -7.30 10.69 -9.90
CA LEU A 95 -8.39 9.76 -9.65
C LEU A 95 -9.76 10.40 -9.85
N ARG A 96 -9.94 11.64 -9.37
CA ARG A 96 -11.18 12.39 -9.57
C ARG A 96 -11.42 12.73 -11.06
N ALA A 97 -10.37 13.12 -11.77
CA ALA A 97 -10.46 13.46 -13.20
C ALA A 97 -10.82 12.25 -14.08
N LYS A 98 -10.38 11.05 -13.70
CA LYS A 98 -10.69 9.78 -14.39
C LYS A 98 -12.07 9.20 -14.01
N GLY A 99 -12.74 9.78 -13.02
CA GLY A 99 -13.96 9.25 -12.41
C GLY A 99 -13.64 8.34 -11.23
N VAL A 100 -14.24 8.64 -10.08
CA VAL A 100 -14.01 7.87 -8.84
C VAL A 100 -14.79 6.56 -8.90
N PRO A 101 -14.12 5.39 -8.92
CA PRO A 101 -14.82 4.11 -8.96
C PRO A 101 -15.63 3.88 -7.67
N GLY A 102 -16.74 3.15 -7.78
CA GLY A 102 -17.50 2.66 -6.63
C GLY A 102 -18.14 3.76 -5.79
N ASP A 103 -18.40 4.97 -6.34
CA ASP A 103 -18.97 6.10 -5.61
C ASP A 103 -18.24 6.45 -4.30
N ALA A 104 -16.93 6.20 -4.25
CA ALA A 104 -16.12 6.47 -3.09
C ALA A 104 -15.95 7.98 -2.84
N ARG A 105 -15.85 8.37 -1.58
CA ARG A 105 -15.46 9.72 -1.20
C ARG A 105 -13.94 9.80 -1.12
N LEU A 106 -13.36 10.86 -1.71
CA LEU A 106 -11.92 11.09 -1.64
C LEU A 106 -11.57 12.01 -0.48
N LEU A 107 -10.52 11.64 0.25
CA LEU A 107 -10.04 12.33 1.44
C LEU A 107 -8.52 12.54 1.34
N ASN A 108 -8.03 13.78 1.42
CA ASN A 108 -6.60 14.01 1.61
C ASN A 108 -6.26 13.72 3.07
N ALA A 109 -5.52 12.65 3.33
CA ALA A 109 -5.26 12.13 4.66
C ALA A 109 -3.84 11.62 4.82
N ASP A 110 -3.26 11.92 5.97
CA ASP A 110 -2.03 11.32 6.46
C ASP A 110 -2.36 10.11 7.33
N ALA A 111 -1.78 8.96 7.04
CA ALA A 111 -1.97 7.74 7.82
C ALA A 111 -1.56 7.90 9.30
N GLU A 112 -0.63 8.82 9.60
CA GLU A 112 -0.18 9.12 10.96
C GLU A 112 -1.09 10.09 11.74
N ALA A 113 -2.14 10.65 11.06
CA ALA A 113 -3.10 11.57 11.66
C ALA A 113 -4.40 11.56 10.84
N LEU A 114 -5.19 10.51 10.98
CA LEU A 114 -6.41 10.33 10.22
C LEU A 114 -7.50 11.32 10.66
N PRO A 115 -8.07 12.15 9.76
CA PRO A 115 -9.12 13.09 10.08
C PRO A 115 -10.49 12.40 10.16
N LEU A 116 -10.55 11.31 10.91
CA LEU A 116 -11.73 10.49 11.14
C LEU A 116 -11.97 10.30 12.64
N ALA A 117 -13.23 10.17 13.03
CA ALA A 117 -13.60 9.92 14.41
C ALA A 117 -13.15 8.52 14.85
N ASP A 118 -12.99 8.34 16.16
CA ASP A 118 -12.79 7.05 16.78
C ASP A 118 -13.93 6.10 16.39
N GLU A 119 -13.61 4.81 16.21
CA GLU A 119 -14.57 3.75 15.94
C GLU A 119 -15.55 4.06 14.79
N SER A 120 -15.06 4.73 13.73
CA SER A 120 -15.88 5.17 12.59
C SER A 120 -15.85 4.22 11.39
N CYS A 121 -14.86 3.32 11.32
CA CYS A 121 -14.67 2.36 10.22
C CYS A 121 -14.85 0.91 10.67
N ASP A 122 -15.45 0.08 9.83
CA ASP A 122 -15.52 -1.38 10.02
C ASP A 122 -14.29 -2.10 9.49
N ALA A 123 -13.68 -1.55 8.43
CA ALA A 123 -12.44 -2.07 7.88
C ALA A 123 -11.56 -0.94 7.32
N ILE A 124 -10.24 -1.18 7.35
CA ILE A 124 -9.24 -0.33 6.71
C ILE A 124 -8.41 -1.19 5.78
N ILE A 125 -8.16 -0.70 4.56
CA ILE A 125 -7.22 -1.28 3.62
C ILE A 125 -5.98 -0.39 3.61
N ALA A 126 -4.79 -1.00 3.72
CA ALA A 126 -3.49 -0.35 3.63
C ALA A 126 -2.62 -1.15 2.66
N SER A 127 -2.81 -0.92 1.36
CA SER A 127 -2.13 -1.69 0.31
C SER A 127 -0.90 -0.95 -0.19
N TYR A 128 0.29 -1.56 -0.01
CA TYR A 128 1.58 -1.02 -0.44
C TYR A 128 1.87 0.41 0.04
N VAL A 129 1.36 0.80 1.21
CA VAL A 129 1.50 2.15 1.77
C VAL A 129 2.35 2.20 3.03
N LEU A 130 2.25 1.22 3.94
CA LEU A 130 2.85 1.30 5.28
C LEU A 130 4.37 1.45 5.28
N PHE A 131 5.07 0.90 4.30
CA PHE A 131 6.53 1.08 4.19
C PHE A 131 6.94 2.50 3.77
N PHE A 132 6.02 3.34 3.28
CA PHE A 132 6.23 4.76 3.00
C PHE A 132 5.94 5.67 4.20
N VAL A 133 5.34 5.14 5.25
CA VAL A 133 4.99 5.91 6.45
C VAL A 133 6.22 6.11 7.34
N PRO A 134 6.60 7.35 7.71
CA PRO A 134 7.75 7.61 8.58
C PRO A 134 7.63 6.97 9.96
N ASP A 135 6.47 7.08 10.61
CA ASP A 135 6.17 6.49 11.92
C ASP A 135 5.06 5.42 11.78
N ILE A 136 5.48 4.19 11.45
CA ILE A 136 4.56 3.05 11.28
C ILE A 136 3.76 2.76 12.56
N PRO A 137 4.34 2.72 13.76
CA PRO A 137 3.59 2.55 15.00
C PRO A 137 2.47 3.58 15.18
N ARG A 138 2.74 4.84 14.88
CA ARG A 138 1.74 5.91 14.97
C ARG A 138 0.60 5.71 13.97
N ALA A 139 0.91 5.35 12.72
CA ALA A 139 -0.12 5.07 11.73
C ALA A 139 -0.99 3.87 12.11
N LEU A 140 -0.40 2.83 12.70
CA LEU A 140 -1.15 1.67 13.19
C LEU A 140 -1.99 2.00 14.42
N ALA A 141 -1.53 2.90 15.31
CA ALA A 141 -2.34 3.41 16.41
C ALA A 141 -3.54 4.22 15.91
N GLU A 142 -3.36 5.05 14.87
CA GLU A 142 -4.47 5.77 14.22
C GLU A 142 -5.45 4.81 13.54
N ALA A 143 -4.95 3.80 12.83
CA ALA A 143 -5.80 2.76 12.24
C ALA A 143 -6.61 2.03 13.32
N HIS A 144 -5.98 1.67 14.44
CA HIS A 144 -6.67 1.04 15.56
C HIS A 144 -7.71 1.96 16.20
N ARG A 145 -7.41 3.25 16.37
CA ARG A 145 -8.35 4.25 16.93
C ARG A 145 -9.61 4.40 16.06
N VAL A 146 -9.42 4.43 14.74
CA VAL A 146 -10.51 4.65 13.78
C VAL A 146 -11.36 3.39 13.56
N LEU A 147 -10.78 2.20 13.76
CA LEU A 147 -11.51 0.94 13.65
C LEU A 147 -12.49 0.74 14.82
N ARG A 148 -13.68 0.29 14.51
CA ARG A 148 -14.63 -0.21 15.50
C ARG A 148 -14.10 -1.46 16.20
N PRO A 149 -14.52 -1.74 17.44
CA PRO A 149 -14.26 -3.03 18.06
C PRO A 149 -14.69 -4.19 17.14
N GLY A 150 -13.76 -5.13 16.89
CA GLY A 150 -13.96 -6.21 15.94
C GLY A 150 -13.77 -5.84 14.46
N GLY A 151 -13.40 -4.61 14.17
CA GLY A 151 -13.02 -4.17 12.82
C GLY A 151 -11.69 -4.76 12.35
N ALA A 152 -11.41 -4.70 11.05
CA ALA A 152 -10.24 -5.34 10.44
C ALA A 152 -9.33 -4.34 9.71
N LEU A 153 -8.01 -4.57 9.82
CA LEU A 153 -6.98 -3.94 8.98
C LEU A 153 -6.45 -4.96 7.97
N LEU A 154 -6.68 -4.72 6.69
CA LEU A 154 -6.10 -5.49 5.58
C LEU A 154 -4.82 -4.79 5.12
N ALA A 155 -3.67 -5.19 5.67
CA ALA A 155 -2.36 -4.67 5.27
C ALA A 155 -1.75 -5.55 4.17
N VAL A 156 -1.54 -4.98 2.99
CA VAL A 156 -0.91 -5.68 1.86
C VAL A 156 0.49 -5.13 1.66
N THR A 157 1.47 -6.03 1.59
CA THR A 157 2.88 -5.67 1.40
C THR A 157 3.63 -6.76 0.65
N MET A 158 4.89 -6.49 0.33
CA MET A 158 5.78 -7.42 -0.35
C MET A 158 6.67 -8.19 0.62
N ALA A 159 7.17 -9.34 0.20
CA ALA A 159 8.23 -10.06 0.89
C ALA A 159 9.56 -9.29 0.83
N HIS A 160 10.46 -9.57 1.77
CA HIS A 160 11.79 -8.94 1.82
C HIS A 160 12.61 -9.16 0.53
N VAL A 161 12.44 -10.30 -0.11
CA VAL A 161 13.15 -10.70 -1.35
C VAL A 161 12.47 -10.21 -2.64
N TYR A 162 11.44 -9.36 -2.53
CA TYR A 162 10.72 -8.86 -3.71
C TYR A 162 11.66 -8.23 -4.74
N MET A 163 11.60 -8.73 -5.98
CA MET A 163 12.40 -8.30 -7.15
C MET A 163 13.93 -8.30 -6.91
N ASP A 164 14.46 -9.15 -6.05
CA ASP A 164 15.89 -9.19 -5.72
C ASP A 164 16.76 -9.57 -6.93
N GLU A 165 16.30 -10.48 -7.80
CA GLU A 165 17.04 -10.85 -9.01
C GLU A 165 17.19 -9.65 -9.96
N LEU A 166 16.10 -8.92 -10.22
CA LEU A 166 16.14 -7.72 -11.06
C LEU A 166 17.06 -6.66 -10.46
N ARG A 167 16.98 -6.43 -9.14
CA ARG A 167 17.83 -5.50 -8.42
C ARG A 167 19.33 -5.86 -8.59
N VAL A 168 19.67 -7.14 -8.50
CA VAL A 168 21.05 -7.62 -8.68
C VAL A 168 21.53 -7.34 -10.11
N VAL A 169 20.72 -7.66 -11.12
CA VAL A 169 21.06 -7.44 -12.53
C VAL A 169 21.28 -5.96 -12.82
N VAL A 170 20.34 -5.09 -12.41
CA VAL A 170 20.43 -3.65 -12.65
C VAL A 170 21.62 -3.03 -11.91
N ASN A 171 21.85 -3.38 -10.65
CA ASN A 171 23.00 -2.85 -9.91
C ASN A 171 24.35 -3.32 -10.50
N ARG A 172 24.43 -4.54 -11.04
CA ARG A 172 25.61 -5.01 -11.78
C ARG A 172 25.83 -4.22 -13.07
N ALA A 173 24.76 -3.90 -13.81
CA ALA A 173 24.84 -3.08 -15.01
C ALA A 173 25.31 -1.65 -14.69
N LEU A 174 24.72 -1.01 -13.67
CA LEU A 174 25.09 0.33 -13.21
C LEU A 174 26.56 0.39 -12.74
N ALA A 175 27.05 -0.64 -12.05
CA ALA A 175 28.44 -0.71 -11.61
C ALA A 175 29.44 -0.75 -12.79
N LYS A 176 29.04 -1.29 -13.95
CA LYS A 176 29.86 -1.28 -15.16
C LYS A 176 29.90 0.06 -15.88
N LEU A 177 28.92 0.93 -15.61
CA LEU A 177 28.82 2.25 -16.22
C LEU A 177 29.49 3.35 -15.41
N ASP A 178 30.23 2.98 -14.35
CA ASP A 178 30.93 3.90 -13.43
C ASP A 178 30.07 5.06 -12.92
N THR A 179 28.76 4.81 -12.83
CA THR A 179 27.82 5.76 -12.26
C THR A 179 28.03 5.80 -10.74
N SER A 180 28.19 7.01 -10.20
CA SER A 180 28.42 7.26 -8.78
C SER A 180 27.41 6.48 -7.90
N ASN A 181 27.84 6.11 -6.68
CA ASN A 181 27.12 5.29 -5.70
C ASN A 181 25.70 5.77 -5.32
N GLU A 182 25.24 6.90 -5.86
CA GLU A 182 23.97 7.55 -5.57
C GLU A 182 22.78 6.94 -6.32
N THR A 183 23.03 6.22 -7.42
CA THR A 183 21.95 5.62 -8.23
C THR A 183 21.82 4.12 -7.94
N ARG A 184 21.49 3.75 -6.71
CA ARG A 184 21.05 2.38 -6.41
C ARG A 184 19.60 2.24 -6.76
N TRP A 185 19.31 1.56 -7.88
CA TRP A 185 17.94 1.27 -8.30
C TRP A 185 17.22 0.33 -7.31
N GLY A 186 15.96 0.62 -7.02
CA GLY A 186 15.06 -0.32 -6.33
C GLY A 186 15.20 -0.37 -4.82
N VAL A 187 15.64 0.72 -4.16
CA VAL A 187 15.52 0.81 -2.71
C VAL A 187 14.07 1.14 -2.35
N VAL A 188 13.17 0.17 -2.50
CA VAL A 188 11.89 0.25 -1.79
C VAL A 188 12.23 0.16 -0.30
N PRO A 189 11.73 1.07 0.54
CA PRO A 189 11.96 0.98 1.97
C PRO A 189 11.45 -0.37 2.49
N ARG A 190 12.38 -1.25 2.90
CA ARG A 190 12.04 -2.58 3.47
C ARG A 190 11.64 -2.48 4.95
N ARG A 191 11.00 -1.37 5.33
CA ARG A 191 10.61 -1.07 6.71
C ARG A 191 9.39 -1.85 7.15
N PHE A 192 8.50 -2.15 6.21
CA PHE A 192 7.29 -2.95 6.43
C PHE A 192 7.17 -3.97 5.31
N THR A 193 7.63 -5.18 5.57
CA THR A 193 7.57 -6.34 4.65
C THR A 193 6.70 -7.43 5.26
N LEU A 194 6.47 -8.50 4.52
CA LEU A 194 5.75 -9.67 5.02
C LEU A 194 6.42 -10.25 6.30
N GLU A 195 7.75 -10.18 6.38
CA GLU A 195 8.52 -10.71 7.50
C GLU A 195 8.61 -9.73 8.67
N SER A 196 8.80 -8.43 8.42
CA SER A 196 8.94 -7.41 9.47
C SER A 196 7.63 -6.83 9.95
N GLY A 197 6.56 -6.91 9.14
CA GLY A 197 5.26 -6.30 9.42
C GLY A 197 4.58 -6.84 10.67
N LEU A 198 4.79 -8.13 10.98
CA LEU A 198 4.22 -8.77 12.18
C LEU A 198 4.58 -8.03 13.46
N ALA A 199 5.87 -7.70 13.64
CA ALA A 199 6.34 -7.00 14.84
C ALA A 199 5.69 -5.61 15.03
N TYR A 200 5.22 -4.98 13.95
CA TYR A 200 4.48 -3.72 14.01
C TYR A 200 2.99 -3.92 14.31
N LEU A 201 2.40 -5.02 13.80
CA LEU A 201 0.96 -5.27 13.89
C LEU A 201 0.53 -5.91 15.21
N GLU A 202 1.28 -6.92 15.69
CA GLU A 202 0.94 -7.71 16.89
C GLU A 202 0.66 -6.90 18.17
N PRO A 203 1.27 -5.70 18.40
CA PRO A 203 0.93 -4.90 19.57
C PRO A 203 -0.53 -4.42 19.63
N ASN A 204 -1.20 -4.29 18.47
CA ASN A 204 -2.55 -3.72 18.37
C ASN A 204 -3.57 -4.65 17.70
N PHE A 205 -3.13 -5.73 17.03
CA PHE A 205 -4.00 -6.56 16.19
C PHE A 205 -3.73 -8.06 16.39
N HIS A 206 -4.78 -8.87 16.30
CA HIS A 206 -4.64 -10.30 16.05
C HIS A 206 -4.34 -10.52 14.58
N VAL A 207 -3.18 -11.08 14.24
CA VAL A 207 -2.68 -11.12 12.85
C VAL A 207 -2.84 -12.50 12.23
N THR A 208 -3.45 -12.55 11.05
CA THR A 208 -3.43 -13.72 10.16
C THR A 208 -2.65 -13.37 8.90
N VAL A 209 -1.70 -14.22 8.53
CA VAL A 209 -0.85 -13.99 7.35
C VAL A 209 -1.31 -14.85 6.20
N HIS A 210 -1.59 -14.21 5.06
CA HIS A 210 -1.87 -14.87 3.80
C HIS A 210 -0.74 -14.55 2.81
N ARG A 211 -0.24 -15.57 2.12
CA ARG A 211 0.84 -15.41 1.13
C ARG A 211 0.32 -15.73 -0.27
N HIS A 212 0.76 -14.92 -1.23
CA HIS A 212 0.64 -15.21 -2.65
C HIS A 212 2.03 -15.12 -3.28
N GLU A 213 2.41 -16.17 -4.00
CA GLU A 213 3.70 -16.23 -4.68
C GLU A 213 3.49 -16.06 -6.18
N SER A 214 4.23 -15.14 -6.78
CA SER A 214 4.23 -14.92 -8.23
C SER A 214 5.61 -14.43 -8.67
N ALA A 215 5.91 -14.64 -9.94
CA ALA A 215 7.10 -14.08 -10.59
C ALA A 215 6.69 -13.14 -11.72
N LEU A 216 7.53 -12.16 -12.06
CA LEU A 216 7.39 -11.40 -13.30
C LEU A 216 8.15 -12.14 -14.41
N VAL A 217 7.45 -12.54 -15.45
CA VAL A 217 8.04 -13.25 -16.60
C VAL A 217 7.91 -12.35 -17.83
N PHE A 218 9.03 -11.85 -18.31
CA PHE A 218 9.08 -11.01 -19.52
C PHE A 218 9.40 -11.89 -20.75
N PRO A 219 8.84 -11.55 -21.93
CA PRO A 219 9.11 -12.26 -23.20
C PRO A 219 10.56 -12.11 -23.66
#